data_49352266e11b9f1f60fb16416699b7a1
#
_entry.id   49352266e11b9f1f60fb16416699b7a1
#
_cell.length_a   1.000
_cell.length_b   1.000
_cell.length_c   1.000
_cell.angle_alpha   90.00
_cell.angle_beta   90.00
_cell.angle_gamma   90.00
#
_symmetry.space_group_name_H-M   'P 1'
#
loop_
_entity.id
_entity.type
_entity.pdbx_description
1 polymer ?
#
loop_
_entity_poly.entity_id
_entity_poly.type
_entity_poly.pdbx_seq_one_letter_code
_entity_poly.pdbx_strand_id
1 'polypeptide(L)'
;MSHQSPNMAQIPAVYSPYGKECRALWTVNKGNKLVGVDASGLELRMLAHYMNDKDYTHEVVNGDIHTTNQTLAGLESRDTAKTFIYAFIYGAGNKKLGSICGRNESYGKQIKERFLESLPSLKRLRDRVDLACGKGYLKAIDQRNLIIRQKHSAVNTLIQGAGAIAMKKALVLLDKEIEKNNIDALPVANVHDEFQYQVKENQADKLGQLAVQCITNAGKELNIRCPLTGEYKIGNNWKETH
;
A
#
# COMPACT_ATOMS: atom_id res chain seq x y z
N MET A 1 8.20 4.64 -6.51
CA MET A 1 9.26 5.52 -7.05
C MET A 1 10.47 5.40 -6.15
N SER A 2 11.68 5.59 -6.67
CA SER A 2 12.90 5.57 -5.87
C SER A 2 13.52 6.97 -5.85
N HIS A 3 13.98 7.39 -4.67
CA HIS A 3 14.75 8.62 -4.48
C HIS A 3 16.20 8.25 -4.24
N GLN A 4 17.14 9.10 -4.68
CA GLN A 4 18.58 8.92 -4.44
C GLN A 4 19.21 10.22 -3.96
N SER A 5 20.04 10.13 -2.94
CA SER A 5 20.90 11.21 -2.46
C SER A 5 20.19 12.53 -2.12
N PRO A 6 19.27 12.58 -1.18
CA PRO A 6 18.87 11.56 -0.22
C PRO A 6 17.76 10.62 -0.71
N ASN A 7 17.67 9.41 -0.12
CA ASN A 7 16.53 8.53 -0.33
C ASN A 7 15.42 8.87 0.68
N MET A 8 14.45 9.66 0.25
CA MET A 8 13.32 10.10 1.07
C MET A 8 12.49 8.94 1.64
N ALA A 9 12.38 7.83 0.90
CA ALA A 9 11.64 6.65 1.35
C ALA A 9 12.30 5.91 2.54
N GLN A 10 13.56 6.25 2.87
CA GLN A 10 14.29 5.68 4.01
C GLN A 10 14.29 6.61 5.25
N ILE A 11 13.66 7.77 5.18
CA ILE A 11 13.49 8.61 6.37
C ILE A 11 12.60 7.85 7.36
N PRO A 12 13.05 7.69 8.63
CA PRO A 12 12.35 6.87 9.61
C PRO A 12 10.89 7.30 9.80
N ALA A 13 10.02 6.33 10.04
CA ALA A 13 8.64 6.61 10.40
C ALA A 13 8.54 7.34 11.74
N VAL A 14 7.48 8.09 11.98
CA VAL A 14 7.30 8.93 13.19
C VAL A 14 7.37 8.15 14.52
N TYR A 15 7.08 6.86 14.50
CA TYR A 15 7.18 5.96 15.66
C TYR A 15 8.56 5.29 15.82
N SER A 16 9.45 5.48 14.86
CA SER A 16 10.82 4.95 14.92
C SER A 16 11.75 5.95 15.64
N PRO A 17 12.90 5.48 16.17
CA PRO A 17 13.91 6.37 16.74
C PRO A 17 14.27 7.50 15.77
N TYR A 18 14.27 8.75 16.25
CA TYR A 18 14.53 9.97 15.48
C TYR A 18 13.56 10.26 14.33
N GLY A 19 12.49 9.48 14.16
CA GLY A 19 11.56 9.64 13.04
C GLY A 19 10.81 10.97 13.09
N LYS A 20 10.39 11.39 14.30
CA LYS A 20 9.71 12.68 14.50
C LYS A 20 10.61 13.86 14.16
N GLU A 21 11.86 13.83 14.61
CA GLU A 21 12.85 14.85 14.37
C GLU A 21 13.20 14.94 12.88
N CYS A 22 13.48 13.82 12.24
CA CYS A 22 13.82 13.78 10.82
C CYS A 22 12.66 14.30 9.96
N ARG A 23 11.43 13.90 10.22
CA ARG A 23 10.26 14.35 9.43
C ARG A 23 9.88 15.81 9.72
N ALA A 24 10.14 16.31 10.92
CA ALA A 24 9.90 17.71 11.27
C ALA A 24 10.80 18.71 10.51
N LEU A 25 11.92 18.25 9.94
CA LEU A 25 12.81 19.09 9.11
C LEU A 25 12.20 19.45 7.74
N TRP A 26 11.21 18.68 7.29
CA TRP A 26 10.55 18.91 6.00
C TRP A 26 9.32 19.80 6.21
N THR A 27 9.52 21.10 6.01
CA THR A 27 8.55 22.15 6.29
C THR A 27 8.04 22.79 5.01
N VAL A 28 7.05 23.65 5.12
CA VAL A 28 6.49 24.45 4.04
C VAL A 28 6.79 25.92 4.18
N ASN A 29 6.67 26.70 3.12
CA ASN A 29 6.82 28.13 3.12
C ASN A 29 5.71 28.81 3.95
N LYS A 30 6.02 30.00 4.51
CA LYS A 30 5.06 30.81 5.26
C LYS A 30 3.77 31.06 4.47
N GLY A 31 2.62 30.88 5.09
CA GLY A 31 1.29 31.03 4.47
C GLY A 31 0.80 29.79 3.72
N ASN A 32 1.58 28.71 3.72
CA ASN A 32 1.20 27.42 3.15
C ASN A 32 1.05 26.37 4.24
N LYS A 33 0.38 25.27 3.88
CA LYS A 33 0.31 24.02 4.64
C LYS A 33 0.86 22.87 3.82
N LEU A 34 1.29 21.84 4.50
CA LEU A 34 1.57 20.55 3.92
C LEU A 34 0.28 19.71 4.01
N VAL A 35 -0.10 19.09 2.92
CA VAL A 35 -1.19 18.11 2.85
C VAL A 35 -0.59 16.77 2.51
N GLY A 36 -0.59 15.85 3.47
CA GLY A 36 -0.19 14.46 3.28
C GLY A 36 -1.41 13.61 2.99
N VAL A 37 -1.36 12.81 1.96
CA VAL A 37 -2.46 11.93 1.52
C VAL A 37 -1.93 10.52 1.39
N ASP A 38 -2.51 9.57 2.13
CA ASP A 38 -2.12 8.18 2.17
C ASP A 38 -3.24 7.26 1.67
N ALA A 39 -2.89 6.25 0.87
CA ALA A 39 -3.87 5.28 0.39
C ALA A 39 -4.10 4.18 1.44
N SER A 40 -5.30 4.10 1.99
CA SER A 40 -5.64 3.18 3.07
C SER A 40 -5.53 1.72 2.65
N GLY A 41 -4.56 0.99 3.22
CA GLY A 41 -4.38 -0.46 3.06
C GLY A 41 -4.18 -0.91 1.61
N LEU A 42 -3.42 -0.16 0.82
CA LEU A 42 -3.28 -0.35 -0.63
C LEU A 42 -2.91 -1.78 -1.02
N GLU A 43 -1.89 -2.38 -0.37
CA GLU A 43 -1.46 -3.74 -0.71
C GLU A 43 -2.56 -4.79 -0.46
N LEU A 44 -3.30 -4.68 0.65
CA LEU A 44 -4.37 -5.62 0.97
C LEU A 44 -5.56 -5.46 0.03
N ARG A 45 -5.84 -4.23 -0.42
CA ARG A 45 -6.87 -3.96 -1.44
C ARG A 45 -6.47 -4.51 -2.81
N MET A 46 -5.19 -4.41 -3.19
CA MET A 46 -4.68 -5.04 -4.40
C MET A 46 -4.67 -6.56 -4.31
N LEU A 47 -4.34 -7.13 -3.15
CA LEU A 47 -4.44 -8.57 -2.91
C LEU A 47 -5.88 -9.03 -3.07
N ALA A 48 -6.85 -8.37 -2.43
CA ALA A 48 -8.28 -8.67 -2.55
C ALA A 48 -8.78 -8.59 -4.00
N HIS A 49 -8.34 -7.57 -4.76
CA HIS A 49 -8.62 -7.45 -6.20
C HIS A 49 -8.20 -8.69 -6.99
N TYR A 50 -6.96 -9.16 -6.79
CA TYR A 50 -6.43 -10.32 -7.53
C TYR A 50 -6.99 -11.66 -7.05
N MET A 51 -7.32 -11.77 -5.78
CA MET A 51 -7.98 -12.95 -5.21
C MET A 51 -9.40 -13.10 -5.75
N ASN A 52 -10.09 -12.00 -6.04
CA ASN A 52 -11.50 -11.97 -6.45
C ASN A 52 -12.39 -12.74 -5.47
N ASP A 53 -12.21 -12.46 -4.18
CA ASP A 53 -12.92 -13.07 -3.06
C ASP A 53 -13.80 -12.01 -2.39
N LYS A 54 -15.12 -12.23 -2.40
CA LYS A 54 -16.07 -11.21 -1.89
C LYS A 54 -15.99 -11.05 -0.38
N ASP A 55 -15.84 -12.16 0.34
CA ASP A 55 -15.81 -12.13 1.80
C ASP A 55 -14.51 -11.49 2.29
N TYR A 56 -13.38 -11.85 1.71
CA TYR A 56 -12.11 -11.19 2.01
C TYR A 56 -12.12 -9.70 1.63
N THR A 57 -12.74 -9.36 0.50
CA THR A 57 -12.91 -7.95 0.09
C THR A 57 -13.77 -7.18 1.08
N HIS A 58 -14.86 -7.78 1.57
CA HIS A 58 -15.72 -7.18 2.59
C HIS A 58 -14.93 -6.87 3.87
N GLU A 59 -14.13 -7.83 4.35
CA GLU A 59 -13.29 -7.64 5.53
C GLU A 59 -12.22 -6.55 5.33
N VAL A 60 -11.63 -6.45 4.14
CA VAL A 60 -10.66 -5.38 3.82
C VAL A 60 -11.31 -3.99 3.82
N VAL A 61 -12.57 -3.89 3.42
CA VAL A 61 -13.28 -2.60 3.25
C VAL A 61 -13.99 -2.17 4.53
N ASN A 62 -14.68 -3.11 5.20
CA ASN A 62 -15.63 -2.81 6.27
C ASN A 62 -15.28 -3.45 7.62
N GLY A 63 -14.39 -4.44 7.63
CA GLY A 63 -14.02 -5.20 8.82
C GLY A 63 -12.64 -4.86 9.37
N ASP A 64 -12.12 -5.75 10.21
CA ASP A 64 -10.72 -5.76 10.65
C ASP A 64 -9.97 -6.92 10.01
N ILE A 65 -9.43 -6.65 8.83
CA ILE A 65 -8.71 -7.64 8.04
C ILE A 65 -7.51 -8.27 8.80
N HIS A 66 -6.91 -7.56 9.75
CA HIS A 66 -5.80 -8.12 10.53
C HIS A 66 -6.29 -9.14 11.55
N THR A 67 -7.45 -8.93 12.16
CA THR A 67 -8.11 -9.92 13.02
C THR A 67 -8.61 -11.11 12.21
N THR A 68 -9.15 -10.87 11.01
CA THR A 68 -9.51 -11.95 10.08
C THR A 68 -8.28 -12.79 9.70
N ASN A 69 -7.18 -12.17 9.31
CA ASN A 69 -5.92 -12.86 9.00
C ASN A 69 -5.33 -13.59 10.21
N GLN A 70 -5.48 -13.03 11.43
CA GLN A 70 -5.09 -13.71 12.68
C GLN A 70 -5.82 -15.04 12.83
N THR A 71 -7.13 -15.03 12.66
CA THR A 71 -7.97 -16.24 12.77
C THR A 71 -7.62 -17.27 11.70
N LEU A 72 -7.51 -16.83 10.43
CA LEU A 72 -7.20 -17.70 9.29
C LEU A 72 -5.84 -18.38 9.41
N ALA A 73 -4.83 -17.65 9.89
CA ALA A 73 -3.50 -18.21 10.09
C ALA A 73 -3.34 -18.92 11.46
N GLY A 74 -4.28 -18.74 12.40
CA GLY A 74 -4.23 -19.25 13.77
C GLY A 74 -3.09 -18.62 14.58
N LEU A 75 -2.94 -17.30 14.49
CA LEU A 75 -1.91 -16.54 15.18
C LEU A 75 -2.40 -16.01 16.53
N GLU A 76 -1.46 -15.82 17.46
CA GLU A 76 -1.76 -15.44 18.85
C GLU A 76 -2.24 -13.99 19.00
N SER A 77 -1.77 -13.09 18.11
CA SER A 77 -2.11 -11.68 18.19
C SER A 77 -2.38 -11.02 16.83
N ARG A 78 -3.17 -9.96 16.84
CA ARG A 78 -3.47 -9.12 15.69
C ARG A 78 -2.22 -8.44 15.11
N ASP A 79 -1.29 -8.00 15.96
CA ASP A 79 -0.05 -7.35 15.53
C ASP A 79 0.90 -8.34 14.84
N THR A 80 0.98 -9.57 15.38
CA THR A 80 1.68 -10.66 14.71
C THR A 80 1.06 -10.97 13.35
N ALA A 81 -0.27 -10.99 13.26
CA ALA A 81 -0.97 -11.22 11.99
C ALA A 81 -0.73 -10.10 10.98
N LYS A 82 -0.70 -8.83 11.42
CA LYS A 82 -0.34 -7.70 10.57
C LYS A 82 1.08 -7.88 10.01
N THR A 83 2.06 -8.17 10.84
CA THR A 83 3.44 -8.40 10.41
C THR A 83 3.56 -9.62 9.49
N PHE A 84 2.84 -10.71 9.82
CA PHE A 84 2.81 -11.94 9.04
C PHE A 84 2.28 -11.72 7.63
N ILE A 85 1.11 -11.07 7.48
CA ILE A 85 0.49 -10.91 6.14
C ILE A 85 1.38 -10.08 5.20
N TYR A 86 1.99 -9.01 5.68
CA TYR A 86 2.92 -8.24 4.86
C TYR A 86 4.18 -9.04 4.51
N ALA A 87 4.79 -9.72 5.47
CA ALA A 87 5.94 -10.59 5.18
C ALA A 87 5.58 -11.69 4.18
N PHE A 88 4.38 -12.28 4.30
CA PHE A 88 3.86 -13.29 3.39
C PHE A 88 3.69 -12.72 1.97
N ILE A 89 3.09 -11.55 1.80
CA ILE A 89 2.92 -10.85 0.52
C ILE A 89 4.29 -10.56 -0.12
N TYR A 90 5.25 -10.11 0.69
CA TYR A 90 6.62 -9.84 0.24
C TYR A 90 7.45 -11.10 -0.06
N GLY A 91 6.85 -12.29 0.05
CA GLY A 91 7.48 -13.55 -0.32
C GLY A 91 8.45 -14.11 0.72
N ALA A 92 8.25 -13.77 1.99
CA ALA A 92 9.06 -14.31 3.08
C ALA A 92 9.06 -15.83 3.11
N GLY A 93 10.25 -16.44 3.29
CA GLY A 93 10.41 -17.87 3.49
C GLY A 93 9.94 -18.32 4.87
N ASN A 94 9.78 -19.64 5.05
CA ASN A 94 9.26 -20.24 6.28
C ASN A 94 10.06 -19.83 7.53
N LYS A 95 11.38 -19.73 7.43
CA LYS A 95 12.25 -19.27 8.53
C LYS A 95 11.85 -17.88 9.02
N LYS A 96 11.64 -16.92 8.11
CA LYS A 96 11.23 -15.55 8.46
C LYS A 96 9.81 -15.52 9.05
N LEU A 97 8.87 -16.28 8.48
CA LEU A 97 7.50 -16.37 8.99
C LEU A 97 7.48 -16.97 10.41
N GLY A 98 8.27 -18.03 10.66
CA GLY A 98 8.42 -18.58 12.00
C GLY A 98 9.01 -17.58 12.99
N SER A 99 10.06 -16.85 12.60
CA SER A 99 10.70 -15.84 13.47
C SER A 99 9.78 -14.68 13.85
N ILE A 100 8.82 -14.28 13.01
CA ILE A 100 7.80 -13.28 13.33
C ILE A 100 6.94 -13.72 14.52
N CYS A 101 6.73 -15.02 14.66
CA CYS A 101 5.96 -15.62 15.77
C CYS A 101 6.87 -16.05 16.95
N GLY A 102 8.15 -15.69 16.95
CA GLY A 102 9.11 -16.17 17.98
C GLY A 102 9.34 -17.68 17.94
N ARG A 103 9.11 -18.33 16.79
CA ARG A 103 9.15 -19.79 16.58
C ARG A 103 10.13 -20.15 15.46
N ASN A 104 10.33 -21.46 15.26
CA ASN A 104 11.23 -22.01 14.26
C ASN A 104 10.63 -22.08 12.84
N GLU A 105 11.42 -22.53 11.89
CA GLU A 105 11.04 -22.66 10.47
C GLU A 105 9.89 -23.65 10.25
N SER A 106 9.83 -24.74 11.00
CA SER A 106 8.77 -25.74 10.92
C SER A 106 7.41 -25.12 11.25
N TYR A 107 7.35 -24.31 12.30
CA TYR A 107 6.16 -23.54 12.66
C TYR A 107 5.78 -22.53 11.56
N GLY A 108 6.77 -21.84 11.00
CA GLY A 108 6.53 -20.91 9.87
C GLY A 108 5.95 -21.61 8.64
N LYS A 109 6.36 -22.85 8.36
CA LYS A 109 5.75 -23.69 7.31
C LYS A 109 4.31 -24.02 7.67
N GLN A 110 4.04 -24.46 8.87
CA GLN A 110 2.70 -24.85 9.36
C GLN A 110 1.71 -23.69 9.26
N ILE A 111 2.03 -22.50 9.75
CA ILE A 111 1.13 -21.32 9.69
C ILE A 111 0.87 -20.89 8.25
N LYS A 112 1.87 -20.96 7.38
CA LYS A 112 1.74 -20.66 5.94
C LYS A 112 0.79 -21.64 5.25
N GLU A 113 0.91 -22.93 5.50
CA GLU A 113 0.05 -23.97 4.95
C GLU A 113 -1.39 -23.79 5.46
N ARG A 114 -1.58 -23.62 6.77
CA ARG A 114 -2.88 -23.35 7.39
C ARG A 114 -3.55 -22.12 6.77
N PHE A 115 -2.81 -21.01 6.61
CA PHE A 115 -3.35 -19.79 6.02
C PHE A 115 -3.81 -19.98 4.58
N LEU A 116 -3.05 -20.73 3.76
CA LEU A 116 -3.41 -21.05 2.38
C LEU A 116 -4.61 -22.03 2.29
N GLU A 117 -4.72 -22.97 3.22
CA GLU A 117 -5.86 -23.88 3.31
C GLU A 117 -7.14 -23.15 3.72
N SER A 118 -7.01 -22.23 4.68
CA SER A 118 -8.13 -21.40 5.15
C SER A 118 -8.57 -20.34 4.14
N LEU A 119 -7.76 -20.05 3.10
CA LEU A 119 -8.02 -19.01 2.11
C LEU A 119 -7.77 -19.54 0.67
N PRO A 120 -8.68 -20.40 0.16
CA PRO A 120 -8.51 -21.07 -1.16
C PRO A 120 -8.33 -20.08 -2.32
N SER A 121 -8.93 -18.89 -2.25
CA SER A 121 -8.77 -17.81 -3.25
C SER A 121 -7.32 -17.32 -3.36
N LEU A 122 -6.63 -17.20 -2.22
CA LEU A 122 -5.21 -16.85 -2.18
C LEU A 122 -4.33 -17.98 -2.73
N LYS A 123 -4.65 -19.23 -2.41
CA LYS A 123 -3.95 -20.38 -2.97
C LYS A 123 -4.07 -20.39 -4.49
N ARG A 124 -5.29 -20.26 -5.03
CA ARG A 124 -5.50 -20.16 -6.49
C ARG A 124 -4.74 -19.01 -7.14
N LEU A 125 -4.69 -17.83 -6.48
CA LEU A 125 -3.89 -16.69 -6.97
C LEU A 125 -2.42 -17.07 -7.09
N ARG A 126 -1.85 -17.67 -6.05
CA ARG A 126 -0.45 -18.12 -6.06
C ARG A 126 -0.16 -19.14 -7.13
N ASP A 127 -1.01 -20.16 -7.27
CA ASP A 127 -0.85 -21.19 -8.29
C ASP A 127 -0.85 -20.58 -9.70
N ARG A 128 -1.75 -19.64 -9.98
CA ARG A 128 -1.80 -18.89 -11.25
C ARG A 128 -0.55 -18.05 -11.49
N VAL A 129 -0.04 -17.36 -10.46
CA VAL A 129 1.18 -16.57 -10.53
C VAL A 129 2.38 -17.48 -10.78
N ASP A 130 2.46 -18.62 -10.09
CA ASP A 130 3.53 -19.61 -10.27
C ASP A 130 3.57 -20.19 -11.68
N LEU A 131 2.42 -20.48 -12.29
CA LEU A 131 2.31 -20.88 -13.69
C LEU A 131 2.77 -19.78 -14.65
N ALA A 132 2.39 -18.53 -14.39
CA ALA A 132 2.79 -17.39 -15.21
C ALA A 132 4.30 -17.07 -15.12
N CYS A 133 4.96 -17.45 -14.03
CA CYS A 133 6.42 -17.28 -13.87
C CYS A 133 7.23 -17.97 -14.97
N GLY A 134 6.73 -19.05 -15.54
CA GLY A 134 7.37 -19.72 -16.69
C GLY A 134 7.50 -18.84 -17.94
N LYS A 135 6.68 -17.77 -18.05
CA LYS A 135 6.75 -16.80 -19.17
C LYS A 135 7.73 -15.65 -18.91
N GLY A 136 8.30 -15.54 -17.71
CA GLY A 136 9.21 -14.46 -17.32
C GLY A 136 8.53 -13.13 -17.00
N TYR A 137 7.21 -13.01 -17.14
CA TYR A 137 6.45 -11.79 -16.81
C TYR A 137 5.02 -12.09 -16.37
N LEU A 138 4.43 -11.13 -15.64
CA LEU A 138 3.02 -11.08 -15.28
C LEU A 138 2.33 -9.92 -16.02
N LYS A 139 1.02 -10.03 -16.25
CA LYS A 139 0.21 -8.90 -16.72
C LYS A 139 -0.24 -8.04 -15.56
N ALA A 140 0.11 -6.76 -15.61
CA ALA A 140 -0.39 -5.75 -14.68
C ALA A 140 -1.88 -5.43 -14.91
N ILE A 141 -2.48 -4.63 -14.02
CA ILE A 141 -3.88 -4.19 -14.13
C ILE A 141 -4.15 -3.35 -15.40
N ASP A 142 -3.12 -2.68 -15.94
CA ASP A 142 -3.17 -1.90 -17.18
C ASP A 142 -2.58 -2.65 -18.39
N GLN A 143 -2.45 -3.98 -18.30
CA GLN A 143 -1.98 -4.89 -19.33
C GLN A 143 -0.48 -4.80 -19.68
N ARG A 144 0.31 -3.92 -19.06
CA ARG A 144 1.76 -3.93 -19.25
C ARG A 144 2.39 -5.21 -18.70
N ASN A 145 3.57 -5.53 -19.20
CA ASN A 145 4.34 -6.66 -18.71
C ASN A 145 5.15 -6.26 -17.47
N LEU A 146 4.93 -6.95 -16.36
CA LEU A 146 5.76 -6.85 -15.15
C LEU A 146 6.81 -7.96 -15.20
N ILE A 147 8.05 -7.59 -15.34
CA ILE A 147 9.17 -8.55 -15.42
C ILE A 147 9.35 -9.22 -14.05
N ILE A 148 9.38 -10.54 -14.04
CA ILE A 148 9.64 -11.35 -12.85
C ILE A 148 11.13 -11.53 -12.70
N ARG A 149 11.70 -10.93 -11.67
CA ARG A 149 13.13 -11.10 -11.35
C ARG A 149 13.39 -12.37 -10.55
N GLN A 150 12.48 -12.72 -9.66
CA GLN A 150 12.58 -13.87 -8.75
C GLN A 150 11.19 -14.46 -8.51
N LYS A 151 11.06 -15.77 -8.63
CA LYS A 151 9.77 -16.47 -8.51
C LYS A 151 9.09 -16.22 -7.16
N HIS A 152 9.83 -16.26 -6.06
CA HIS A 152 9.27 -16.06 -4.73
C HIS A 152 8.69 -14.66 -4.48
N SER A 153 9.12 -13.65 -5.24
CA SER A 153 8.61 -12.27 -5.16
C SER A 153 7.54 -11.94 -6.22
N ALA A 154 7.11 -12.90 -7.01
CA ALA A 154 6.21 -12.66 -8.13
C ALA A 154 4.84 -12.11 -7.69
N VAL A 155 4.26 -12.64 -6.60
CA VAL A 155 3.02 -12.11 -6.00
C VAL A 155 3.22 -10.68 -5.53
N ASN A 156 4.34 -10.39 -4.86
CA ASN A 156 4.69 -9.03 -4.45
C ASN A 156 4.83 -8.09 -5.66
N THR A 157 5.52 -8.53 -6.71
CA THR A 157 5.66 -7.76 -7.95
C THR A 157 4.30 -7.40 -8.55
N LEU A 158 3.34 -8.32 -8.51
CA LEU A 158 1.99 -8.09 -9.00
C LEU A 158 1.24 -7.05 -8.15
N ILE A 159 1.26 -7.19 -6.84
CA ILE A 159 0.56 -6.32 -5.88
C ILE A 159 1.17 -4.91 -5.89
N GLN A 160 2.49 -4.80 -5.76
CA GLN A 160 3.21 -3.52 -5.77
C GLN A 160 3.08 -2.81 -7.13
N GLY A 161 3.13 -3.58 -8.23
CA GLY A 161 2.91 -3.04 -9.56
C GLY A 161 1.52 -2.44 -9.72
N ALA A 162 0.48 -3.13 -9.23
CA ALA A 162 -0.89 -2.63 -9.26
C ALA A 162 -1.07 -1.37 -8.40
N GLY A 163 -0.54 -1.37 -7.18
CA GLY A 163 -0.54 -0.21 -6.29
C GLY A 163 0.13 1.00 -6.93
N ALA A 164 1.32 0.83 -7.50
CA ALA A 164 2.04 1.90 -8.17
C ALA A 164 1.30 2.47 -9.40
N ILE A 165 0.62 1.62 -10.16
CA ILE A 165 -0.20 2.05 -11.31
C ILE A 165 -1.41 2.85 -10.81
N ALA A 166 -2.11 2.38 -9.78
CA ALA A 166 -3.26 3.06 -9.20
C ALA A 166 -2.89 4.43 -8.63
N MET A 167 -1.79 4.52 -7.87
CA MET A 167 -1.34 5.77 -7.29
C MET A 167 -0.88 6.78 -8.35
N LYS A 168 -0.18 6.34 -9.40
CA LYS A 168 0.16 7.21 -10.53
C LYS A 168 -1.07 7.69 -11.29
N LYS A 169 -2.07 6.84 -11.45
CA LYS A 169 -3.35 7.25 -12.03
C LYS A 169 -4.05 8.30 -11.17
N ALA A 170 -4.07 8.10 -9.85
CA ALA A 170 -4.62 9.06 -8.90
C ALA A 170 -3.92 10.42 -8.97
N LEU A 171 -2.57 10.44 -9.08
CA LEU A 171 -1.80 11.67 -9.27
C LEU A 171 -2.19 12.43 -10.55
N VAL A 172 -2.34 11.71 -11.66
CA VAL A 172 -2.75 12.34 -12.94
C VAL A 172 -4.18 12.91 -12.86
N LEU A 173 -5.08 12.24 -12.12
CA LEU A 173 -6.42 12.75 -11.89
C LEU A 173 -6.39 13.97 -10.97
N LEU A 174 -5.57 13.95 -9.93
CA LEU A 174 -5.41 15.05 -8.98
C LEU A 174 -4.84 16.30 -9.65
N ASP A 175 -3.85 16.14 -10.51
CA ASP A 175 -3.25 17.24 -11.29
C ASP A 175 -4.32 17.99 -12.10
N LYS A 176 -5.19 17.25 -12.80
CA LYS A 176 -6.33 17.84 -13.53
C LYS A 176 -7.33 18.55 -12.62
N GLU A 177 -7.62 18.00 -11.44
CA GLU A 177 -8.54 18.63 -10.50
C GLU A 177 -7.91 19.87 -9.83
N ILE A 178 -6.60 19.90 -9.62
CA ILE A 178 -5.86 21.09 -9.15
C ILE A 178 -5.99 22.22 -10.15
N GLU A 179 -5.72 21.97 -11.45
CA GLU A 179 -5.87 22.96 -12.52
C GLU A 179 -7.32 23.47 -12.64
N LYS A 180 -8.27 22.54 -12.74
CA LYS A 180 -9.71 22.86 -12.89
C LYS A 180 -10.26 23.68 -11.73
N ASN A 181 -9.77 23.49 -10.52
CA ASN A 181 -10.22 24.18 -9.33
C ASN A 181 -9.36 25.41 -8.98
N ASN A 182 -8.36 25.76 -9.78
CA ASN A 182 -7.41 26.86 -9.56
C ASN A 182 -6.76 26.76 -8.16
N ILE A 183 -6.30 25.57 -7.77
CA ILE A 183 -5.63 25.37 -6.48
C ILE A 183 -4.14 25.67 -6.67
N ASP A 184 -3.59 26.56 -5.82
CA ASP A 184 -2.15 26.87 -5.79
C ASP A 184 -1.42 25.80 -4.95
N ALA A 185 -1.17 24.66 -5.55
CA ALA A 185 -0.55 23.50 -4.92
C ALA A 185 0.70 23.03 -5.68
N LEU A 186 1.71 22.63 -4.94
CA LEU A 186 2.97 22.11 -5.46
C LEU A 186 3.22 20.70 -4.90
N PRO A 187 3.39 19.65 -5.75
CA PRO A 187 3.80 18.34 -5.29
C PRO A 187 5.23 18.39 -4.77
N VAL A 188 5.48 17.99 -3.52
CA VAL A 188 6.78 18.07 -2.88
C VAL A 188 7.40 16.73 -2.57
N ALA A 189 6.59 15.68 -2.35
CA ALA A 189 7.09 14.33 -2.19
C ALA A 189 6.05 13.29 -2.64
N ASN A 190 6.56 12.13 -3.05
CA ASN A 190 5.75 10.96 -3.35
C ASN A 190 6.51 9.73 -2.83
N VAL A 191 6.06 9.18 -1.72
CA VAL A 191 6.75 8.13 -0.97
C VAL A 191 5.80 6.93 -0.82
N HIS A 192 6.13 5.80 -1.45
CA HIS A 192 5.30 4.59 -1.47
C HIS A 192 3.87 4.86 -1.99
N ASP A 193 2.90 4.85 -1.13
CA ASP A 193 1.47 5.09 -1.31
C ASP A 193 1.00 6.45 -0.78
N GLU A 194 1.96 7.33 -0.45
CA GLU A 194 1.74 8.65 0.12
C GLU A 194 2.10 9.76 -0.87
N PHE A 195 1.27 10.81 -0.94
CA PHE A 195 1.53 12.08 -1.63
C PHE A 195 1.69 13.19 -0.62
N GLN A 196 2.65 14.08 -0.84
CA GLN A 196 2.80 15.30 -0.05
C GLN A 196 2.75 16.51 -0.99
N TYR A 197 1.85 17.45 -0.66
CA TYR A 197 1.65 18.70 -1.40
C TYR A 197 1.81 19.89 -0.49
N GLN A 198 2.56 20.90 -0.92
CA GLN A 198 2.50 22.24 -0.35
C GLN A 198 1.37 23.01 -1.03
N VAL A 199 0.50 23.67 -0.26
CA VAL A 199 -0.69 24.37 -0.78
C VAL A 199 -1.00 25.59 0.09
N LYS A 200 -1.70 26.61 -0.45
CA LYS A 200 -2.22 27.72 0.35
C LYS A 200 -3.13 27.20 1.47
N GLU A 201 -2.98 27.77 2.69
CA GLU A 201 -3.68 27.31 3.88
C GLU A 201 -5.19 27.22 3.68
N ASN A 202 -5.81 28.21 3.06
CA ASN A 202 -7.25 28.24 2.79
C ASN A 202 -7.73 27.23 1.73
N GLN A 203 -6.83 26.55 1.01
CA GLN A 203 -7.13 25.54 0.00
C GLN A 203 -6.76 24.11 0.45
N ALA A 204 -6.13 23.98 1.63
CA ALA A 204 -5.57 22.70 2.08
C ALA A 204 -6.61 21.59 2.25
N ASP A 205 -7.74 21.89 2.88
CA ASP A 205 -8.81 20.92 3.09
C ASP A 205 -9.43 20.48 1.75
N LYS A 206 -9.70 21.43 0.85
CA LYS A 206 -10.20 21.13 -0.49
C LYS A 206 -9.27 20.22 -1.27
N LEU A 207 -7.95 20.48 -1.23
CA LEU A 207 -6.94 19.62 -1.86
C LEU A 207 -6.97 18.20 -1.30
N GLY A 208 -7.02 18.07 0.02
CA GLY A 208 -7.07 16.77 0.70
C GLY A 208 -8.29 15.93 0.28
N GLN A 209 -9.47 16.55 0.27
CA GLN A 209 -10.71 15.90 -0.19
C GLN A 209 -10.62 15.45 -1.66
N LEU A 210 -10.14 16.31 -2.55
CA LEU A 210 -9.97 15.99 -3.97
C LEU A 210 -8.96 14.86 -4.17
N ALA A 211 -7.87 14.83 -3.40
CA ALA A 211 -6.86 13.80 -3.51
C ALA A 211 -7.40 12.41 -3.11
N VAL A 212 -8.15 12.32 -2.01
CA VAL A 212 -8.84 11.07 -1.62
C VAL A 212 -9.85 10.64 -2.69
N GLN A 213 -10.62 11.58 -3.24
CA GLN A 213 -11.56 11.28 -4.32
C GLN A 213 -10.84 10.77 -5.58
N CYS A 214 -9.66 11.32 -5.90
CA CYS A 214 -8.85 10.88 -7.05
C CYS A 214 -8.30 9.46 -6.85
N ILE A 215 -7.93 9.06 -5.62
CA ILE A 215 -7.56 7.67 -5.31
C ILE A 215 -8.75 6.74 -5.58
N THR A 216 -9.93 7.10 -5.09
CA THR A 216 -11.17 6.33 -5.32
C THR A 216 -11.49 6.22 -6.81
N ASN A 217 -11.41 7.32 -7.56
CA ASN A 217 -11.70 7.36 -8.99
C ASN A 217 -10.67 6.57 -9.80
N ALA A 218 -9.38 6.61 -9.42
CA ALA A 218 -8.35 5.78 -10.05
C ALA A 218 -8.68 4.29 -9.94
N GLY A 219 -9.17 3.85 -8.77
CA GLY A 219 -9.62 2.47 -8.57
C GLY A 219 -10.79 2.08 -9.51
N LYS A 220 -11.76 2.99 -9.68
CA LYS A 220 -12.91 2.77 -10.58
C LYS A 220 -12.46 2.70 -12.05
N GLU A 221 -11.64 3.66 -12.52
CA GLU A 221 -11.16 3.70 -13.90
C GLU A 221 -10.28 2.51 -14.28
N LEU A 222 -9.57 1.95 -13.31
CA LEU A 222 -8.76 0.74 -13.47
C LEU A 222 -9.54 -0.56 -13.22
N ASN A 223 -10.85 -0.47 -12.97
CA ASN A 223 -11.73 -1.61 -12.69
C ASN A 223 -11.22 -2.48 -11.52
N ILE A 224 -10.66 -1.85 -10.48
CA ILE A 224 -10.20 -2.53 -9.29
C ILE A 224 -11.41 -3.01 -8.48
N ARG A 225 -11.51 -4.32 -8.23
CA ARG A 225 -12.67 -4.95 -7.58
C ARG A 225 -12.83 -4.56 -6.11
N CYS A 226 -11.72 -4.30 -5.43
CA CYS A 226 -11.73 -3.79 -4.07
C CYS A 226 -11.69 -2.26 -4.11
N PRO A 227 -12.69 -1.54 -3.60
CA PRO A 227 -12.71 -0.06 -3.64
C PRO A 227 -11.45 0.53 -3.02
N LEU A 228 -10.84 1.50 -3.70
CA LEU A 228 -9.74 2.26 -3.14
C LEU A 228 -10.27 3.46 -2.36
N THR A 229 -9.55 3.81 -1.31
CA THR A 229 -9.78 5.04 -0.51
C THR A 229 -8.45 5.52 0.06
N GLY A 230 -8.47 6.67 0.70
CA GLY A 230 -7.32 7.24 1.38
C GLY A 230 -7.74 8.14 2.53
N GLU A 231 -6.75 8.62 3.23
CA GLU A 231 -6.89 9.60 4.30
C GLU A 231 -5.95 10.76 4.01
N TYR A 232 -6.27 11.96 4.53
CA TYR A 232 -5.36 13.10 4.45
C TYR A 232 -5.21 13.77 5.80
N LYS A 233 -4.05 14.36 6.00
CA LYS A 233 -3.75 15.21 7.16
C LYS A 233 -3.13 16.51 6.70
N ILE A 234 -3.37 17.58 7.45
CA ILE A 234 -2.85 18.91 7.18
C ILE A 234 -1.92 19.30 8.31
N GLY A 235 -0.76 19.81 7.98
CA GLY A 235 0.24 20.22 8.96
C GLY A 235 1.21 21.28 8.43
N ASN A 236 2.19 21.63 9.23
CA ASN A 236 3.26 22.57 8.85
C ASN A 236 4.54 21.84 8.42
N ASN A 237 4.60 20.54 8.61
CA ASN A 237 5.75 19.69 8.30
C ASN A 237 5.31 18.24 8.09
N TRP A 238 6.21 17.41 7.59
CA TRP A 238 5.90 16.00 7.26
C TRP A 238 5.60 15.15 8.51
N LYS A 239 6.11 15.52 9.69
CA LYS A 239 5.74 14.83 10.94
C LYS A 239 4.25 14.95 11.26
N GLU A 240 3.64 16.11 10.96
CA GLU A 240 2.24 16.40 11.26
C GLU A 240 1.26 15.76 10.25
N THR A 241 1.75 15.42 9.07
CA THR A 241 0.95 14.87 7.96
C THR A 241 1.06 13.37 7.80
N HIS A 242 1.71 12.67 8.77
CA HIS A 242 1.92 11.24 8.67
C HIS A 242 1.42 10.46 9.90
#